data_79ef2078e6392864efbd6f677125e242
#
_entry.id   79ef2078e6392864efbd6f677125e242
#
_cell.length_a   1.000
_cell.length_b   1.000
_cell.length_c   1.000
_cell.angle_alpha   90.00
_cell.angle_beta   90.00
_cell.angle_gamma   90.00
#
_symmetry.space_group_name_H-M   'P 1'
#
loop_
_entity.id
_entity.type
_entity.pdbx_description
1 polymer ?
#
loop_
_entity_poly.entity_id
_entity_poly.type
_entity_poly.pdbx_seq_one_letter_code
_entity_poly.pdbx_strand_id
1 'polypeptide(L)'
;MKNFLTFLLLVLASVCHAQLISPGLTAVYEDKRQLVKLKWNHNDTRVYNYVLQRSADSRTWSDLYQILIRKPEDNKFISYKDDKPASGKNFYRLKAIFSNGVINYSPSIMVIIGKPGNNWIMYPVPVRDVLNLQYNGSNLISGVIGITIQNVATRQVFHRLRMASTNRFIQIPVSNLGRGLYLISISIGNEIVWNQQFNK
;
A
#
# COMPACT_ATOMS: atom_id res chain seq x y z
N MET A 1 -52.69 26.74 38.94
CA MET A 1 -52.42 25.73 37.88
C MET A 1 -51.33 26.33 37.02
N LYS A 2 -50.08 25.87 37.16
CA LYS A 2 -48.90 26.41 36.46
C LYS A 2 -48.62 25.46 35.31
N ASN A 3 -48.75 25.94 34.07
CA ASN A 3 -48.38 25.24 32.86
C ASN A 3 -46.88 25.29 32.66
N PHE A 4 -46.22 24.14 32.82
CA PHE A 4 -44.79 23.95 32.48
C PHE A 4 -44.69 23.63 30.99
N LEU A 5 -44.27 24.57 30.19
CA LEU A 5 -43.99 24.40 28.78
C LEU A 5 -42.54 23.86 28.62
N THR A 6 -42.41 22.56 28.38
CA THR A 6 -41.14 21.90 28.16
C THR A 6 -40.70 22.17 26.72
N PHE A 7 -39.69 23.02 26.52
CA PHE A 7 -39.07 23.29 25.22
C PHE A 7 -38.09 22.16 24.90
N LEU A 8 -38.50 21.24 24.02
CA LEU A 8 -37.64 20.17 23.53
C LEU A 8 -36.69 20.76 22.43
N LEU A 9 -35.45 21.01 22.82
CA LEU A 9 -34.40 21.47 21.89
C LEU A 9 -33.92 20.26 21.05
N LEU A 10 -34.41 20.15 19.82
CA LEU A 10 -33.94 19.17 18.85
C LEU A 10 -32.59 19.64 18.29
N VAL A 11 -31.48 19.11 18.84
CA VAL A 11 -30.15 19.30 18.27
C VAL A 11 -30.05 18.40 17.03
N LEU A 12 -30.26 18.98 15.86
CA LEU A 12 -29.93 18.36 14.57
C LEU A 12 -28.38 18.28 14.45
N ALA A 13 -27.82 17.17 14.88
CA ALA A 13 -26.44 16.84 14.55
C ALA A 13 -26.37 16.59 13.04
N SER A 14 -25.92 17.60 12.29
CA SER A 14 -25.55 17.43 10.89
C SER A 14 -24.34 16.50 10.81
N VAL A 15 -24.59 15.23 10.53
CA VAL A 15 -23.53 14.28 10.22
C VAL A 15 -22.92 14.71 8.89
N CYS A 16 -21.80 15.40 8.97
CA CYS A 16 -21.00 15.73 7.79
C CYS A 16 -20.44 14.42 7.23
N HIS A 17 -21.13 13.84 6.27
CA HIS A 17 -20.63 12.71 5.50
C HIS A 17 -19.53 13.27 4.59
N ALA A 18 -18.27 13.03 4.94
CA ALA A 18 -17.15 13.26 4.04
C ALA A 18 -17.35 12.37 2.80
N GLN A 19 -17.78 12.98 1.72
CA GLN A 19 -18.00 12.26 0.45
C GLN A 19 -16.64 11.85 -0.09
N LEU A 20 -16.35 10.55 -0.11
CA LEU A 20 -15.13 10.02 -0.70
C LEU A 20 -15.14 10.27 -2.20
N ILE A 21 -14.13 10.97 -2.71
CA ILE A 21 -13.90 11.05 -4.15
C ILE A 21 -13.24 9.77 -4.64
N SER A 22 -13.62 9.29 -5.81
CA SER A 22 -13.02 8.12 -6.45
C SER A 22 -12.43 8.46 -7.83
N PRO A 23 -11.32 9.22 -7.87
CA PRO A 23 -10.69 9.62 -9.14
C PRO A 23 -9.88 8.50 -9.79
N GLY A 24 -9.97 7.26 -9.29
CA GLY A 24 -9.21 6.13 -9.83
C GLY A 24 -7.70 6.30 -9.72
N LEU A 25 -7.20 6.82 -8.58
CA LEU A 25 -5.76 6.96 -8.36
C LEU A 25 -5.06 5.60 -8.48
N THR A 26 -4.06 5.52 -9.35
CA THR A 26 -3.19 4.37 -9.53
C THR A 26 -1.74 4.76 -9.33
N ALA A 27 -0.91 3.82 -8.87
CA ALA A 27 0.52 4.02 -8.71
C ALA A 27 1.28 2.77 -9.17
N VAL A 28 2.32 2.98 -9.95
CA VAL A 28 3.20 1.93 -10.46
C VAL A 28 4.65 2.34 -10.21
N TYR A 29 5.39 1.48 -9.52
CA TYR A 29 6.83 1.68 -9.33
C TYR A 29 7.61 1.16 -10.55
N GLU A 30 8.48 2.00 -11.10
CA GLU A 30 9.44 1.64 -12.14
C GLU A 30 10.83 1.46 -11.52
N ASP A 31 11.20 0.22 -11.25
CA ASP A 31 12.46 -0.14 -10.59
C ASP A 31 13.69 0.38 -11.33
N LYS A 32 13.74 0.24 -12.67
CA LYS A 32 14.87 0.71 -13.50
C LYS A 32 15.12 2.22 -13.38
N ARG A 33 14.08 3.00 -13.12
CA ARG A 33 14.14 4.46 -13.02
C ARG A 33 14.04 4.96 -11.59
N GLN A 34 13.80 4.07 -10.63
CA GLN A 34 13.65 4.39 -9.21
C GLN A 34 12.60 5.48 -8.96
N LEU A 35 11.47 5.40 -9.68
CA LEU A 35 10.38 6.38 -9.58
C LEU A 35 9.01 5.70 -9.47
N VAL A 36 8.04 6.43 -8.92
CA VAL A 36 6.63 6.02 -8.91
C VAL A 36 5.86 6.84 -9.92
N LYS A 37 5.22 6.15 -10.88
CA LYS A 37 4.25 6.78 -11.78
C LYS A 37 2.88 6.75 -11.14
N LEU A 38 2.29 7.92 -10.98
CA LEU A 38 0.95 8.11 -10.47
C LEU A 38 0.05 8.60 -11.59
N LYS A 39 -1.18 8.08 -11.64
CA LYS A 39 -2.18 8.47 -12.63
C LYS A 39 -3.56 8.46 -12.01
N TRP A 40 -4.36 9.47 -12.32
CA TRP A 40 -5.76 9.54 -11.90
C TRP A 40 -6.62 10.21 -12.96
N ASN A 41 -7.92 10.08 -12.81
CA ASN A 41 -8.89 10.68 -13.74
C ASN A 41 -9.54 11.91 -13.09
N HIS A 42 -9.61 13.01 -13.84
CA HIS A 42 -10.46 14.15 -13.52
C HIS A 42 -11.83 13.94 -14.15
N ASN A 43 -12.80 13.55 -13.34
CA ASN A 43 -14.17 13.23 -13.76
C ASN A 43 -15.24 14.02 -12.99
N ASP A 44 -14.85 14.95 -12.13
CA ASP A 44 -15.77 15.82 -11.39
C ASP A 44 -15.47 17.29 -11.69
N THR A 45 -16.31 17.91 -12.50
CA THR A 45 -16.15 19.29 -12.99
C THR A 45 -16.20 20.34 -11.88
N ARG A 46 -16.67 19.98 -10.68
CA ARG A 46 -16.70 20.85 -9.51
C ARG A 46 -15.33 20.97 -8.82
N VAL A 47 -14.40 20.02 -9.09
CA VAL A 47 -13.05 20.08 -8.55
C VAL A 47 -12.21 21.04 -9.37
N TYR A 48 -11.68 22.07 -8.72
CA TYR A 48 -10.80 23.04 -9.40
C TYR A 48 -9.33 22.81 -9.10
N ASN A 49 -9.00 22.02 -8.08
CA ASN A 49 -7.61 21.77 -7.70
C ASN A 49 -7.43 20.38 -7.10
N TYR A 50 -6.39 19.67 -7.54
CA TYR A 50 -5.92 18.46 -6.90
C TYR A 50 -4.55 18.69 -6.28
N VAL A 51 -4.36 18.22 -5.05
CA VAL A 51 -3.07 18.11 -4.41
C VAL A 51 -2.75 16.63 -4.20
N LEU A 52 -1.73 16.14 -4.89
CA LEU A 52 -1.20 14.81 -4.65
C LEU A 52 -0.35 14.84 -3.37
N GLN A 53 -0.66 13.97 -2.44
CA GLN A 53 0.04 13.87 -1.16
C GLN A 53 0.74 12.52 -1.02
N ARG A 54 1.88 12.53 -0.33
CA ARG A 54 2.63 11.33 0.08
C ARG A 54 2.78 11.24 1.58
N SER A 55 2.80 10.02 2.11
CA SER A 55 3.03 9.70 3.51
C SER A 55 3.87 8.44 3.64
N ALA A 56 4.67 8.32 4.69
CA ALA A 56 5.37 7.09 5.06
C ALA A 56 4.57 6.20 6.01
N ASP A 57 3.59 6.77 6.73
CA ASP A 57 2.86 6.13 7.83
C ASP A 57 1.33 6.13 7.66
N SER A 58 0.81 6.69 6.56
CA SER A 58 -0.60 6.96 6.28
C SER A 58 -1.30 7.93 7.25
N ARG A 59 -0.55 8.60 8.11
CA ARG A 59 -1.06 9.57 9.11
C ARG A 59 -0.58 10.98 8.81
N THR A 60 0.73 11.14 8.65
CA THR A 60 1.38 12.42 8.33
C THR A 60 1.55 12.55 6.82
N TRP A 61 0.98 13.60 6.23
CA TRP A 61 0.93 13.78 4.78
C TRP A 61 1.69 15.03 4.36
N SER A 62 2.49 14.88 3.31
CA SER A 62 3.21 15.98 2.65
C SER A 62 2.71 16.16 1.23
N ASP A 63 2.54 17.41 0.82
CA ASP A 63 2.13 17.76 -0.53
C ASP A 63 3.29 17.54 -1.50
N LEU A 64 3.08 16.75 -2.55
CA LEU A 64 4.06 16.48 -3.60
C LEU A 64 3.84 17.32 -4.85
N TYR A 65 2.59 17.48 -5.23
CA TYR A 65 2.24 18.11 -6.50
C TYR A 65 0.84 18.71 -6.41
N GLN A 66 0.68 19.87 -7.02
CA GLN A 66 -0.59 20.57 -7.11
C GLN A 66 -0.91 20.87 -8.57
N ILE A 67 -2.15 20.66 -8.97
CA ILE A 67 -2.64 20.99 -10.29
C ILE A 67 -3.98 21.70 -10.25
N LEU A 68 -4.02 22.89 -10.84
CA LEU A 68 -5.25 23.66 -11.05
C LEU A 68 -5.94 23.18 -12.32
N ILE A 69 -7.22 22.87 -12.21
CA ILE A 69 -8.07 22.49 -13.32
C ILE A 69 -8.66 23.76 -13.93
N ARG A 70 -8.10 24.19 -15.06
CA ARG A 70 -8.54 25.43 -15.74
C ARG A 70 -9.74 25.24 -16.65
N LYS A 71 -9.96 24.00 -17.14
CA LYS A 71 -11.09 23.63 -18.02
C LYS A 71 -11.73 22.38 -17.45
N PRO A 72 -12.87 22.50 -16.73
CA PRO A 72 -13.49 21.37 -16.05
C PRO A 72 -14.11 20.31 -17.01
N GLU A 73 -14.28 20.65 -18.28
CA GLU A 73 -14.96 19.79 -19.28
C GLU A 73 -14.10 18.66 -19.82
N ASP A 74 -12.80 18.69 -19.55
CA ASP A 74 -11.87 17.69 -20.06
C ASP A 74 -11.78 16.48 -19.11
N ASN A 75 -12.40 15.39 -19.51
CA ASN A 75 -12.20 14.07 -18.93
C ASN A 75 -10.74 13.64 -19.15
N LYS A 76 -9.80 14.22 -18.39
CA LYS A 76 -8.37 14.05 -18.59
C LYS A 76 -7.76 13.13 -17.56
N PHE A 77 -6.94 12.22 -18.05
CA PHE A 77 -5.98 11.57 -17.19
C PHE A 77 -4.87 12.55 -16.82
N ILE A 78 -4.66 12.70 -15.53
CA ILE A 78 -3.56 13.47 -14.97
C ILE A 78 -2.52 12.48 -14.50
N SER A 79 -1.25 12.76 -14.76
CA SER A 79 -0.13 11.91 -14.35
C SER A 79 0.94 12.72 -13.66
N TYR A 80 1.60 12.09 -12.70
CA TYR A 80 2.75 12.64 -11.99
C TYR A 80 3.81 11.55 -11.82
N LYS A 81 5.07 11.96 -11.76
CA LYS A 81 6.20 11.09 -11.47
C LYS A 81 6.85 11.54 -10.16
N ASP A 82 6.77 10.70 -9.14
CA ASP A 82 7.57 10.89 -7.94
C ASP A 82 8.95 10.27 -8.22
N ASP A 83 9.94 11.10 -8.49
CA ASP A 83 11.30 10.72 -8.82
C ASP A 83 12.21 10.54 -7.59
N LYS A 84 11.68 10.81 -6.40
CA LYS A 84 12.38 10.64 -5.12
C LYS A 84 11.48 9.98 -4.07
N PRO A 85 10.90 8.82 -4.39
CA PRO A 85 10.11 8.11 -3.40
C PRO A 85 11.02 7.62 -2.27
N ALA A 86 10.49 7.56 -1.06
CA ALA A 86 11.24 7.07 0.08
C ALA A 86 11.44 5.55 -0.02
N SER A 87 12.53 5.02 0.53
CA SER A 87 12.67 3.58 0.75
C SER A 87 11.62 3.10 1.74
N GLY A 88 11.05 1.92 1.51
CA GLY A 88 9.97 1.36 2.32
C GLY A 88 8.58 1.74 1.82
N LYS A 89 7.66 1.95 2.76
CA LYS A 89 6.25 2.23 2.44
C LYS A 89 6.06 3.68 2.00
N ASN A 90 5.42 3.86 0.86
CA ASN A 90 4.96 5.15 0.37
C ASN A 90 3.44 5.05 0.16
N PHE A 91 2.70 5.85 0.89
CA PHE A 91 1.26 6.00 0.70
C PHE A 91 1.01 7.25 -0.12
N TYR A 92 0.09 7.18 -1.08
CA TYR A 92 -0.31 8.30 -1.92
C TYR A 92 -1.81 8.48 -1.85
N ARG A 93 -2.26 9.73 -1.80
CA ARG A 93 -3.67 10.09 -1.91
C ARG A 93 -3.83 11.41 -2.66
N LEU A 94 -5.04 11.67 -3.12
CA LEU A 94 -5.43 12.96 -3.66
C LEU A 94 -6.26 13.71 -2.63
N LYS A 95 -5.94 14.99 -2.46
CA LYS A 95 -6.77 16.00 -1.81
C LYS A 95 -7.42 16.80 -2.93
N ALA A 96 -8.72 16.68 -3.11
CA ALA A 96 -9.48 17.44 -4.07
C ALA A 96 -10.11 18.65 -3.39
N ILE A 97 -9.94 19.81 -3.99
CA ILE A 97 -10.49 21.08 -3.51
C ILE A 97 -11.56 21.50 -4.53
N PHE A 98 -12.79 21.63 -4.03
CA PHE A 98 -13.94 21.97 -4.83
C PHE A 98 -14.10 23.49 -4.93
N SER A 99 -14.79 23.96 -5.98
CA SER A 99 -15.05 25.38 -6.23
C SER A 99 -15.78 26.09 -5.10
N ASN A 100 -16.52 25.36 -4.27
CA ASN A 100 -17.20 25.86 -3.06
C ASN A 100 -16.34 25.84 -1.80
N GLY A 101 -15.04 25.51 -1.92
CA GLY A 101 -14.10 25.43 -0.79
C GLY A 101 -14.12 24.10 -0.03
N VAL A 102 -15.01 23.17 -0.36
CA VAL A 102 -15.03 21.82 0.26
C VAL A 102 -13.77 21.06 -0.12
N ILE A 103 -13.23 20.30 0.83
CA ILE A 103 -12.05 19.45 0.63
C ILE A 103 -12.45 18.00 0.85
N ASN A 104 -12.17 17.14 -0.12
CA ASN A 104 -12.33 15.70 -0.01
C ASN A 104 -11.03 14.96 -0.34
N TYR A 105 -10.89 13.75 0.21
CA TYR A 105 -9.71 12.91 0.00
C TYR A 105 -10.08 11.62 -0.73
N SER A 106 -9.20 11.16 -1.60
CA SER A 106 -9.31 9.81 -2.17
C SER A 106 -8.91 8.75 -1.14
N PRO A 107 -9.30 7.48 -1.35
CA PRO A 107 -8.61 6.38 -0.71
C PRO A 107 -7.11 6.47 -0.95
N SER A 108 -6.32 6.08 0.04
CA SER A 108 -4.87 6.01 -0.12
C SER A 108 -4.45 4.70 -0.78
N ILE A 109 -3.44 4.76 -1.63
CA ILE A 109 -2.78 3.59 -2.23
C ILE A 109 -1.37 3.49 -1.69
N MET A 110 -0.88 2.26 -1.52
CA MET A 110 0.46 2.01 -0.99
C MET A 110 1.37 1.42 -2.05
N VAL A 111 2.57 1.98 -2.15
CA VAL A 111 3.69 1.44 -2.93
C VAL A 111 4.84 1.17 -1.98
N ILE A 112 5.41 -0.04 -2.04
CA ILE A 112 6.57 -0.42 -1.24
C ILE A 112 7.79 -0.36 -2.14
N ILE A 113 8.76 0.49 -1.76
CA ILE A 113 10.02 0.64 -2.47
C ILE A 113 11.12 0.08 -1.59
N GLY A 114 11.76 -0.95 -2.07
CA GLY A 114 12.76 -1.65 -1.29
C GLY A 114 14.13 -1.71 -1.93
N LYS A 115 15.15 -1.99 -1.11
CA LYS A 115 16.40 -2.59 -1.59
C LYS A 115 16.06 -3.82 -2.43
N PRO A 116 16.92 -4.32 -3.34
CA PRO A 116 16.63 -5.45 -4.24
C PRO A 116 16.06 -6.71 -3.59
N GLY A 117 16.00 -6.80 -2.26
CA GLY A 117 15.38 -7.88 -1.50
C GLY A 117 13.89 -7.70 -1.15
N ASN A 118 13.29 -6.52 -1.29
CA ASN A 118 11.91 -6.26 -0.81
C ASN A 118 10.80 -6.44 -1.86
N ASN A 119 11.12 -7.06 -2.99
CA ASN A 119 10.13 -7.36 -4.02
C ASN A 119 9.31 -8.64 -3.73
N TRP A 120 9.48 -9.22 -2.56
CA TRP A 120 8.73 -10.37 -2.12
C TRP A 120 7.52 -9.96 -1.31
N ILE A 121 6.37 -10.51 -1.65
CA ILE A 121 5.13 -10.40 -0.90
C ILE A 121 4.79 -11.78 -0.35
N MET A 122 4.40 -11.81 0.92
CA MET A 122 3.96 -13.00 1.62
C MET A 122 2.48 -12.90 1.97
N TYR A 123 1.70 -13.94 1.71
CA TYR A 123 0.29 -14.01 2.07
C TYR A 123 -0.26 -15.44 2.15
N PRO A 124 -1.39 -15.68 2.85
CA PRO A 124 -2.07 -14.76 3.75
C PRO A 124 -1.27 -14.54 5.05
N VAL A 125 -1.58 -13.45 5.76
CA VAL A 125 -1.07 -13.23 7.12
C VAL A 125 -2.27 -12.86 8.00
N PRO A 126 -2.58 -13.65 9.04
CA PRO A 126 -1.89 -14.85 9.52
C PRO A 126 -1.93 -16.02 8.54
N VAL A 127 -0.91 -16.88 8.61
CA VAL A 127 -0.79 -18.06 7.75
C VAL A 127 -1.51 -19.25 8.39
N ARG A 128 -2.27 -20.01 7.60
CA ARG A 128 -2.90 -21.27 8.07
C ARG A 128 -2.14 -22.49 7.56
N ASP A 129 -2.45 -22.95 6.35
CA ASP A 129 -1.92 -24.22 5.83
C ASP A 129 -0.88 -24.04 4.75
N VAL A 130 -0.99 -22.97 3.97
CA VAL A 130 -0.09 -22.64 2.87
C VAL A 130 0.36 -21.19 2.98
N LEU A 131 1.66 -21.00 2.90
CA LEU A 131 2.32 -19.72 2.76
C LEU A 131 2.60 -19.48 1.28
N ASN A 132 2.12 -18.37 0.75
CA ASN A 132 2.42 -17.95 -0.60
C ASN A 132 3.48 -16.84 -0.57
N LEU A 133 4.48 -16.98 -1.43
CA LEU A 133 5.47 -15.94 -1.72
C LEU A 133 5.33 -15.54 -3.17
N GLN A 134 5.23 -14.26 -3.40
CA GLN A 134 5.18 -13.67 -4.74
C GLN A 134 6.32 -12.67 -4.92
N TYR A 135 7.07 -12.81 -6.00
CA TYR A 135 8.10 -11.87 -6.39
C TYR A 135 7.56 -10.85 -7.41
N ASN A 136 7.54 -9.59 -7.03
CA ASN A 136 7.05 -8.48 -7.86
C ASN A 136 8.17 -7.61 -8.46
N GLY A 137 9.42 -8.05 -8.32
CA GLY A 137 10.55 -7.34 -8.95
C GLY A 137 10.50 -7.41 -10.47
N SER A 138 10.97 -6.34 -11.12
CA SER A 138 11.06 -6.27 -12.59
C SER A 138 12.18 -7.16 -13.15
N ASN A 139 13.21 -7.43 -12.36
CA ASN A 139 14.34 -8.25 -12.75
C ASN A 139 14.10 -9.72 -12.42
N LEU A 140 14.47 -10.61 -13.35
CA LEU A 140 14.56 -12.04 -13.04
C LEU A 140 15.67 -12.22 -12.01
N ILE A 141 15.36 -12.93 -10.92
CA ILE A 141 16.38 -13.39 -10.00
C ILE A 141 17.19 -14.44 -10.74
N SER A 142 18.45 -14.23 -11.01
CA SER A 142 19.31 -15.27 -11.60
C SER A 142 19.94 -16.11 -10.51
N GLY A 143 19.85 -17.42 -10.62
CA GLY A 143 20.48 -18.37 -9.71
C GLY A 143 19.52 -19.21 -8.88
N VAL A 144 20.06 -19.85 -7.86
CA VAL A 144 19.30 -20.67 -6.91
C VAL A 144 18.92 -19.82 -5.71
N ILE A 145 17.62 -19.75 -5.45
CA ILE A 145 17.11 -19.15 -4.21
C ILE A 145 17.02 -20.19 -3.11
N GLY A 146 17.45 -19.81 -1.92
CA GLY A 146 17.24 -20.55 -0.68
C GLY A 146 16.08 -19.95 0.10
N ILE A 147 15.18 -20.77 0.63
CA ILE A 147 14.10 -20.35 1.51
C ILE A 147 14.22 -21.09 2.81
N THR A 148 14.24 -20.35 3.93
CA THR A 148 14.33 -20.91 5.28
C THR A 148 13.16 -20.42 6.11
N ILE A 149 12.47 -21.32 6.82
CA ILE A 149 11.46 -20.98 7.82
C ILE A 149 11.96 -21.46 9.18
N GLN A 150 12.02 -20.56 10.14
CA GLN A 150 12.56 -20.77 11.48
C GLN A 150 11.57 -20.28 12.53
N ASN A 151 11.39 -21.04 13.62
CA ASN A 151 10.66 -20.55 14.78
C ASN A 151 11.50 -19.49 15.50
N VAL A 152 10.90 -18.33 15.82
CA VAL A 152 11.62 -17.21 16.40
C VAL A 152 12.08 -17.50 17.84
N ALA A 153 11.27 -18.20 18.62
CA ALA A 153 11.56 -18.49 20.03
C ALA A 153 12.58 -19.63 20.17
N THR A 154 12.38 -20.75 19.46
CA THR A 154 13.22 -21.95 19.59
C THR A 154 14.42 -21.97 18.66
N ARG A 155 14.42 -21.09 17.64
CA ARG A 155 15.39 -21.06 16.54
C ARG A 155 15.43 -22.35 15.71
N GLN A 156 14.48 -23.25 15.91
CA GLN A 156 14.36 -24.47 15.11
C GLN A 156 14.00 -24.14 13.67
N VAL A 157 14.72 -24.73 12.72
CA VAL A 157 14.48 -24.59 11.29
C VAL A 157 13.56 -25.72 10.83
N PHE A 158 12.41 -25.37 10.25
CA PHE A 158 11.41 -26.32 9.78
C PHE A 158 11.48 -26.57 8.27
N HIS A 159 11.85 -25.54 7.49
CA HIS A 159 11.97 -25.66 6.04
C HIS A 159 13.28 -25.11 5.54
N ARG A 160 13.92 -25.86 4.65
CA ARG A 160 15.04 -25.41 3.81
C ARG A 160 14.75 -25.86 2.38
N LEU A 161 14.36 -24.92 1.55
CA LEU A 161 14.08 -25.15 0.15
C LEU A 161 15.15 -24.48 -0.70
N ARG A 162 15.58 -25.17 -1.77
CA ARG A 162 16.43 -24.59 -2.81
C ARG A 162 15.75 -24.81 -4.15
N MET A 163 15.56 -23.75 -4.90
CA MET A 163 14.88 -23.82 -6.20
C MET A 163 15.47 -22.85 -7.20
N ALA A 164 15.32 -23.14 -8.48
CA ALA A 164 15.67 -22.21 -9.53
C ALA A 164 14.76 -20.96 -9.44
N SER A 165 15.33 -19.80 -9.66
CA SER A 165 14.68 -18.51 -9.44
C SER A 165 13.66 -18.10 -10.51
N THR A 166 13.30 -18.98 -11.43
CA THR A 166 12.37 -18.68 -12.52
C THR A 166 10.91 -18.51 -12.06
N ASN A 167 10.57 -19.03 -10.89
CA ASN A 167 9.20 -18.98 -10.38
C ASN A 167 8.98 -17.69 -9.57
N ARG A 168 8.14 -16.81 -10.10
CA ARG A 168 7.69 -15.61 -9.38
C ARG A 168 6.68 -15.90 -8.28
N PHE A 169 6.15 -17.12 -8.22
CA PHE A 169 5.15 -17.54 -7.26
C PHE A 169 5.56 -18.87 -6.63
N ILE A 170 5.63 -18.91 -5.31
CA ILE A 170 6.06 -20.06 -4.54
C ILE A 170 5.03 -20.35 -3.46
N GLN A 171 4.56 -21.61 -3.41
CA GLN A 171 3.68 -22.09 -2.36
C GLN A 171 4.46 -23.01 -1.43
N ILE A 172 4.37 -22.77 -0.15
CA ILE A 172 5.05 -23.53 0.89
C ILE A 172 3.99 -24.10 1.83
N PRO A 173 3.78 -25.42 1.85
CA PRO A 173 2.93 -26.06 2.84
C PRO A 173 3.52 -25.84 4.25
N VAL A 174 2.71 -25.33 5.17
CA VAL A 174 3.10 -25.05 6.55
C VAL A 174 2.08 -25.61 7.56
N SER A 175 1.22 -26.55 7.13
CA SER A 175 0.23 -27.20 7.98
C SER A 175 0.85 -27.96 9.15
N ASN A 176 2.09 -28.44 8.99
CA ASN A 176 2.88 -29.13 10.01
C ASN A 176 3.50 -28.20 11.06
N LEU A 177 3.43 -26.89 10.87
CA LEU A 177 3.94 -25.94 11.85
C LEU A 177 2.91 -25.76 12.98
N GLY A 178 3.37 -25.78 14.23
CA GLY A 178 2.57 -25.41 15.40
C GLY A 178 2.26 -23.90 15.42
N ARG A 179 1.35 -23.51 16.29
CA ARG A 179 1.09 -22.07 16.53
C ARG A 179 2.35 -21.38 17.06
N GLY A 180 2.65 -20.21 16.54
CA GLY A 180 3.82 -19.45 16.98
C GLY A 180 4.26 -18.39 15.99
N LEU A 181 5.31 -17.68 16.36
CA LEU A 181 5.96 -16.67 15.54
C LEU A 181 7.12 -17.30 14.78
N TYR A 182 7.12 -17.13 13.48
CA TYR A 182 8.12 -17.67 12.58
C TYR A 182 8.79 -16.55 11.78
N LEU A 183 10.07 -16.77 11.44
CA LEU A 183 10.83 -15.96 10.50
C LEU A 183 11.02 -16.76 9.21
N ILE A 184 10.58 -16.18 8.09
CA ILE A 184 10.94 -16.67 6.77
C ILE A 184 12.07 -15.82 6.21
N SER A 185 13.05 -16.43 5.57
CA SER A 185 14.18 -15.75 4.93
C SER A 185 14.37 -16.30 3.53
N ILE A 186 14.65 -15.42 2.59
CA ILE A 186 15.04 -15.76 1.21
C ILE A 186 16.49 -15.35 1.02
N SER A 187 17.29 -16.28 0.50
CA SER A 187 18.70 -16.05 0.19
C SER A 187 19.01 -16.33 -1.29
N ILE A 188 20.00 -15.61 -1.80
CA ILE A 188 20.62 -15.88 -3.12
C ILE A 188 22.11 -16.19 -2.82
N GLY A 189 22.52 -17.40 -3.15
CA GLY A 189 23.81 -17.88 -2.67
C GLY A 189 23.84 -17.92 -1.14
N ASN A 190 24.79 -17.20 -0.55
CA ASN A 190 24.96 -17.09 0.91
C ASN A 190 24.38 -15.81 1.52
N GLU A 191 23.81 -14.93 0.71
CA GLU A 191 23.28 -13.64 1.15
C GLU A 191 21.77 -13.70 1.36
N ILE A 192 21.29 -13.26 2.54
CA ILE A 192 19.86 -13.08 2.80
C ILE A 192 19.41 -11.78 2.13
N VAL A 193 18.58 -11.94 1.11
CA VAL A 193 18.05 -10.80 0.33
C VAL A 193 16.71 -10.28 0.84
N TRP A 194 15.98 -11.11 1.61
CA TRP A 194 14.69 -10.73 2.19
C TRP A 194 14.36 -11.62 3.39
N ASN A 195 13.68 -11.03 4.38
CA ASN A 195 13.09 -11.77 5.50
C ASN A 195 11.83 -11.10 6.02
N GLN A 196 10.94 -11.87 6.61
CA GLN A 196 9.72 -11.38 7.24
C GLN A 196 9.24 -12.33 8.33
N GLN A 197 8.67 -11.78 9.39
CA GLN A 197 8.00 -12.56 10.43
C GLN A 197 6.54 -12.78 10.09
N PHE A 198 6.00 -13.94 10.51
CA PHE A 198 4.60 -14.26 10.39
C PHE A 198 4.11 -15.10 11.57
N ASN A 199 2.83 -15.00 11.86
CA ASN A 199 2.14 -15.85 12.84
C ASN A 199 1.47 -17.03 12.13
N LYS A 200 1.63 -18.20 12.75
CA LYS A 200 0.92 -19.43 12.41
C LYS A 200 -0.17 -19.70 13.43
#